data_e1614ae268911886e367a523fe3d96cf
#
_entry.id   e1614ae268911886e367a523fe3d96cf
#
_cell.length_a   1.000
_cell.length_b   1.000
_cell.length_c   1.000
_cell.angle_alpha   90.00
_cell.angle_beta   90.00
_cell.angle_gamma   90.00
#
_symmetry.space_group_name_H-M   'P 1'
#
loop_
_entity.id
_entity.type
_entity.pdbx_description
1 polymer ?
#
loop_
_entity_poly.entity_id
_entity_poly.type
_entity_poly.pdbx_seq_one_letter_code
_entity_poly.pdbx_strand_id
1 'polypeptide(L)' 'MSYCKMRLDTISRLVKANSLYDKIGFRDIPKYYDNPNPTVRYMEINL' A
#
# COMPACT_ATOMS: atom_id res chain seq x y z
N MET A 1 10.91 22.83 -1.34
CA MET A 1 9.66 22.09 -1.21
C MET A 1 9.95 20.64 -0.89
N SER A 2 9.30 20.09 0.08
CA SER A 2 9.52 18.71 0.48
C SER A 2 8.38 17.83 -0.02
N TYR A 3 8.73 16.62 -0.40
CA TYR A 3 7.74 15.59 -0.72
C TYR A 3 7.55 14.69 0.47
N CYS A 4 6.32 14.35 0.72
CA CYS A 4 5.99 13.33 1.70
C CYS A 4 5.33 12.17 0.98
N LYS A 5 5.79 10.99 1.27
CA LYS A 5 5.17 9.76 0.78
C LYS A 5 4.84 8.89 1.96
N MET A 6 3.70 8.25 1.89
CA MET A 6 3.31 7.26 2.87
C MET A 6 3.24 5.92 2.19
N ARG A 7 3.94 4.94 2.74
CA ARG A 7 3.91 3.57 2.27
C ARG A 7 3.33 2.70 3.35
N LEU A 8 2.57 1.71 2.91
CA LEU A 8 2.03 0.73 3.83
C LEU A 8 2.02 -0.64 3.18
N ASP A 9 1.96 -1.65 4.01
CA ASP A 9 1.71 -3.00 3.58
C ASP A 9 0.40 -3.46 4.18
N THR A 10 -0.36 -4.19 3.40
CA THR A 10 -1.66 -4.69 3.81
C THR A 10 -1.83 -6.10 3.28
N ILE A 11 -2.81 -6.80 3.80
CA ILE A 11 -3.09 -8.16 3.38
C ILE A 11 -4.18 -8.11 2.31
N SER A 12 -3.97 -8.81 1.20
CA SER A 12 -4.87 -8.74 0.05
C SER A 12 -6.30 -9.17 0.37
N ARG A 13 -6.49 -10.02 1.38
CA ARG A 13 -7.83 -10.46 1.78
C ARG A 13 -8.63 -9.39 2.53
N LEU A 14 -8.00 -8.31 2.94
CA LEU A 14 -8.69 -7.21 3.63
C LEU A 14 -9.36 -6.30 2.60
N VAL A 15 -10.43 -6.80 2.01
CA VAL A 15 -11.06 -6.16 0.85
C VAL A 15 -11.57 -4.76 1.17
N LYS A 16 -12.23 -4.61 2.33
CA LYS A 16 -12.77 -3.31 2.71
C LYS A 16 -11.67 -2.27 2.94
N ALA A 17 -10.62 -2.66 3.64
CA ALA A 17 -9.49 -1.77 3.89
C ALA A 17 -8.80 -1.40 2.58
N ASN A 18 -8.61 -2.37 1.70
CA ASN A 18 -7.97 -2.12 0.41
C ASN A 18 -8.81 -1.19 -0.46
N SER A 19 -10.13 -1.33 -0.45
CA SER A 19 -11.01 -0.42 -1.15
C SER A 19 -10.89 1.00 -0.62
N LEU A 20 -10.77 1.15 0.69
CA LEU A 20 -10.59 2.46 1.30
C LEU A 20 -9.27 3.09 0.84
N TYR A 21 -8.19 2.31 0.83
CA TYR A 21 -6.90 2.81 0.39
C TYR A 21 -6.96 3.26 -1.08
N ASP A 22 -7.62 2.50 -1.93
CA ASP A 22 -7.81 2.88 -3.34
C ASP A 22 -8.56 4.21 -3.47
N LYS A 23 -9.60 4.40 -2.66
CA LYS A 23 -10.37 5.63 -2.68
C LYS A 23 -9.56 6.84 -2.22
N ILE A 24 -8.68 6.64 -1.24
CA ILE A 24 -7.82 7.71 -0.74
C ILE A 24 -6.79 8.12 -1.78
N GLY A 25 -6.40 7.19 -2.65
CA GLY A 25 -5.44 7.47 -3.70
C GLY A 25 -4.15 6.68 -3.60
N PHE A 26 -4.11 5.67 -2.74
CA PHE A 26 -2.96 4.78 -2.68
C PHE A 26 -2.83 3.97 -3.98
N ARG A 27 -1.60 3.72 -4.39
CA ARG A 27 -1.29 2.94 -5.58
C ARG A 27 -0.50 1.70 -5.20
N ASP A 28 -0.71 0.62 -5.93
CA ASP A 28 0.12 -0.57 -5.76
C ASP A 28 1.52 -0.29 -6.24
N ILE A 29 2.50 -0.73 -5.47
CA ILE A 29 3.91 -0.62 -5.82
C ILE A 29 4.56 -1.98 -5.69
N PRO A 30 5.71 -2.21 -6.33
CA PRO A 30 6.49 -3.43 -6.11
C PRO A 30 6.90 -3.55 -4.64
N LYS A 31 7.10 -4.77 -4.18
CA LYS A 31 7.55 -4.95 -2.81
C LYS A 31 8.91 -4.27 -2.61
N TYR A 32 9.02 -3.57 -1.51
CA TYR A 32 10.22 -2.80 -1.19
C TYR A 32 11.03 -3.45 -0.07
N TYR A 33 10.60 -4.58 0.42
CA TYR A 33 11.36 -5.40 1.36
C TYR A 33 10.86 -6.84 1.27
N ASP A 34 11.68 -7.78 1.72
CA ASP A 34 11.29 -9.18 1.73
C ASP A 34 10.26 -9.43 2.81
N ASN A 35 9.16 -10.07 2.41
CA ASN A 35 8.12 -10.44 3.33
C ASN A 35 7.74 -11.89 3.05
N PRO A 36 7.73 -12.75 4.08
CA PRO A 36 7.41 -14.15 3.87
C PRO A 36 5.96 -14.41 3.50
N ASN A 37 5.08 -13.44 3.69
CA ASN A 37 3.68 -13.60 3.38
C ASN A 37 3.41 -13.20 1.93
N PRO A 38 3.06 -14.15 1.04
CA PRO A 38 2.85 -13.85 -0.38
C PRO A 38 1.56 -13.06 -0.66
N THR A 39 0.68 -12.92 0.33
CA THR A 39 -0.58 -12.20 0.14
C THR A 39 -0.49 -10.73 0.49
N VAL A 40 0.69 -10.24 0.85
CA VAL A 40 0.88 -8.84 1.22
C VAL A 40 0.90 -7.96 -0.03
N ARG A 41 0.16 -6.86 0.05
CA ARG A 41 0.17 -5.80 -0.96
C ARG A 41 0.95 -4.62 -0.42
N TYR A 42 1.74 -4.00 -1.27
CA TYR A 42 2.50 -2.81 -0.92
C TYR A 42 1.87 -1.63 -1.65
N MET A 43 1.61 -0.56 -0.92
CA MET A 43 0.90 0.59 -1.45
C MET A 43 1.59 1.88 -1.04
N GLU A 44 1.44 2.90 -1.86
CA GLU A 44 2.08 4.19 -1.64
C GLU A 44 1.15 5.30 -2.06
N ILE A 45 1.20 6.41 -1.34
CA ILE A 45 0.50 7.62 -1.70
C ILE A 45 1.44 8.81 -1.55
N ASN A 46 1.36 9.73 -2.48
CA ASN A 46 2.05 11.01 -2.39
C ASN A 46 1.18 11.98 -1.59
N LEU A 47 1.79 12.60 -0.61
CA LEU A 47 1.10 13.55 0.23
C LEU A 47 1.33 15.00 -0.21
#